data_13f345f5fffd24885c1d8a2ae8d4d5a9
#
_entry.id   13f345f5fffd24885c1d8a2ae8d4d5a9
#
_cell.length_a   1.000
_cell.length_b   1.000
_cell.length_c   1.000
_cell.angle_alpha   90.00
_cell.angle_beta   90.00
_cell.angle_gamma   90.00
#
_symmetry.space_group_name_H-M   'P 1'
#
loop_
_entity.id
_entity.type
_entity.pdbx_description
1 polymer ?
#
loop_
_entity_poly.entity_id
_entity_poly.type
_entity_poly.pdbx_seq_one_letter_code
_entity_poly.pdbx_strand_id
1 'polypeptide(L)' 'VMGKYTVGKATRALLYLTIVVVGILSAICLVMQVLGIG' A
#
# COMPACT_ATOMS: atom_id res chain seq x y z
N VAL A 1 -5.35 -22.64 -3.73
CA VAL A 1 -5.71 -22.19 -3.39
C VAL A 1 -6.84 -22.33 -2.91
N MET A 2 -7.31 -22.60 -2.20
CA MET A 2 -8.20 -22.81 -1.72
C MET A 2 -8.82 -21.97 -1.11
N GLY A 3 -9.26 -21.42 -1.13
CA GLY A 3 -9.89 -20.58 -0.61
C GLY A 3 -10.65 -20.58 0.49
N LYS A 4 -10.36 -20.79 1.45
CA LYS A 4 -10.97 -20.83 2.55
C LYS A 4 -10.62 -19.66 3.25
N TYR A 5 -10.66 -18.42 2.92
CA TYR A 5 -10.29 -17.34 3.75
C TYR A 5 -11.48 -16.73 4.36
N THR A 6 -11.37 -16.22 5.53
CA THR A 6 -12.45 -15.62 6.23
C THR A 6 -12.57 -14.17 5.83
N VAL A 7 -13.71 -13.59 6.02
CA VAL A 7 -13.95 -12.20 5.66
C VAL A 7 -13.00 -11.28 6.42
N GLY A 8 -12.78 -11.56 7.68
CA GLY A 8 -11.90 -10.72 8.45
C GLY A 8 -10.50 -10.66 7.89
N LYS A 9 -10.00 -11.79 7.44
CA LYS A 9 -8.68 -11.81 6.89
C LYS A 9 -8.60 -11.06 5.59
N ALA A 10 -9.59 -11.21 4.75
CA ALA A 10 -9.61 -10.50 3.48
C ALA A 10 -9.63 -8.99 3.70
N THR A 11 -10.47 -8.54 4.62
CA THR A 11 -10.56 -7.13 4.91
C THR A 11 -9.24 -6.59 5.41
N ARG A 12 -8.60 -7.34 6.30
CA ARG A 12 -7.34 -6.90 6.82
C ARG A 12 -6.29 -6.79 5.74
N ALA A 13 -6.26 -7.76 4.84
CA ALA A 13 -5.30 -7.74 3.74
C ALA A 13 -5.53 -6.54 2.84
N LEU A 14 -6.79 -6.21 2.58
CA LEU A 14 -7.10 -5.06 1.76
C LEU A 14 -6.63 -3.77 2.41
N LEU A 15 -6.90 -3.62 3.70
CA LEU A 15 -6.47 -2.43 4.41
C LEU A 15 -4.95 -2.30 4.40
N TYR A 16 -4.28 -3.40 4.64
CA TYR A 16 -2.83 -3.39 4.66
C TYR A 16 -2.29 -3.00 3.30
N LEU A 17 -2.85 -3.58 2.26
CA LEU A 17 -2.40 -3.29 0.91
C LEU A 17 -2.58 -1.82 0.58
N THR A 18 -3.71 -1.26 0.94
CA THR A 18 -3.98 0.15 0.67
C THR A 18 -2.95 1.04 1.37
N ILE A 19 -2.67 0.76 2.62
CA ILE A 19 -1.72 1.57 3.37
C ILE A 19 -0.34 1.48 2.74
N VAL A 20 0.06 0.29 2.34
CA VAL A 20 1.38 0.09 1.75
C VAL A 20 1.49 0.85 0.43
N VAL A 21 0.47 0.74 -0.41
CA VAL A 21 0.50 1.42 -1.70
C VAL A 21 0.58 2.94 -1.52
N VAL A 22 -0.25 3.47 -0.65
CA VAL A 22 -0.26 4.91 -0.40
C VAL A 22 1.08 5.34 0.18
N GLY A 23 1.63 4.55 1.10
CA GLY A 23 2.91 4.88 1.70
C GLY A 23 4.03 4.92 0.68
N ILE A 24 4.06 3.95 -0.22
CA ILE A 24 5.10 3.90 -1.24
C ILE A 24 4.97 5.09 -2.17
N LEU A 25 3.76 5.39 -2.61
CA LEU A 25 3.55 6.53 -3.50
C LEU A 25 3.97 7.84 -2.84
N SER A 26 3.63 8.00 -1.57
CA SER A 26 4.01 9.20 -0.85
C SER A 26 5.52 9.31 -0.74
N ALA A 27 6.18 8.20 -0.44
CA ALA A 27 7.62 8.21 -0.30
C ALA A 27 8.29 8.61 -1.60
N ILE A 28 7.81 8.06 -2.71
CA ILE A 28 8.38 8.40 -4.01
C ILE A 28 8.19 9.88 -4.30
N CYS A 29 7.01 10.41 -4.01
CA CYS A 29 6.76 11.81 -4.23
C CYS A 29 7.72 12.69 -3.42
N LEU A 30 7.89 12.33 -2.16
CA LEU A 30 8.79 13.10 -1.30
C LEU A 30 10.22 13.06 -1.80
N VAL A 31 10.68 11.91 -2.20
CA VAL A 31 12.04 11.76 -2.68
C VAL A 31 12.24 12.62 -3.92
N MET A 32 11.29 12.60 -4.82
CA MET A 32 11.40 13.41 -6.03
C MET A 32 11.44 14.90 -5.72
N GLN A 33 10.64 15.32 -4.78
CA GLN A 33 10.63 16.73 -4.41
C GLN A 33 11.95 17.15 -3.80
N VAL A 34 12.49 16.31 -2.93
CA VAL A 34 13.76 16.63 -2.30
C VAL A 34 14.86 16.70 -3.33
N LEU A 35 14.83 15.82 -4.31
CA LEU A 35 15.83 15.82 -5.34
C LEU A 35 15.58 16.90 -6.39
N GLY A 36 14.43 17.52 -6.34
CA GLY A 36 14.15 18.59 -7.29
C GLY A 36 13.87 18.11 -8.68
N ILE A 37 13.45 16.87 -8.80
CA ILE A 37 13.17 16.37 -10.11
C ILE A 37 11.73 16.53 -10.44
N GLY A 38 10.98 17.00 -9.93
CA GLY A 38 9.63 17.07 -10.32
C GLY A 38 9.27 18.30 -10.98
#